data_369908fef9b588162d40a267c220f32c
#
_entry.id   369908fef9b588162d40a267c220f32c
#
_cell.length_a   1.000
_cell.length_b   1.000
_cell.length_c   1.000
_cell.angle_alpha   90.00
_cell.angle_beta   90.00
_cell.angle_gamma   90.00
#
_symmetry.space_group_name_H-M   'P 1'
#
loop_
_entity.id
_entity.type
_entity.pdbx_description
1 polymer ?
#
loop_
_entity_poly.entity_id
_entity_poly.type
_entity_poly.pdbx_seq_one_letter_code
_entity_poly.pdbx_strand_id
1 'polypeptide(L)'
;MAHIMFRQLLAVSALGVCLILTGCGPKESSKPSTKTIPLDVLQDKIRGGWAGQMIGVSFGAPTEFKYLQKTIEGPLPEWNAERVKNSIHQDDLYVDMTLAQVLDDHGLDATVEQVGTMFRDVKYPLWHANLAARRNLKRGVPATLSGTPKHNSHANDIDFQIEADFVGLMTPGMPQASNDLCYRFGRVMNHGDGILGGMFVSAMYSAAFFESDPRKLVEAGLAAIPSDSDYAKVIADVLRWHQENPGDWKWNWQKIQDTWDKDEPCPSGAMLPFNIDAKLNGAYIALGMLYGEGDMGKTLDISTRAGQDSDCNPASAAGVLGVVLGYKAIPEEWKQGIDAIANEKFAFTNYTLNEIVTSSEKRAIAMATKLGGKQKGNELEIPIQEAKPMAIEMWNNYGKPAERVSVKDPRWSYTGKWTGDKMSDQKDASASIEFEGTGFILVGMYHKMSEAGTAEVYLDDQPPLVIDSSSDEDDPKGGESLYHRFDLEPGKHKVRVVILGKPYLEAKEAKVTLRDLVVFRK
;
A
#
# COMPACT_ATOMS: atom_id res chain seq x y z
N MET A 1 37.86 71.80 -26.47
CA MET A 1 37.06 73.00 -26.58
C MET A 1 35.90 72.82 -25.62
N ALA A 2 36.03 73.53 -24.55
CA ALA A 2 35.17 74.59 -24.00
C ALA A 2 33.87 74.07 -23.43
N HIS A 3 33.81 73.97 -22.11
CA HIS A 3 33.13 74.94 -21.15
C HIS A 3 31.66 75.14 -21.39
N ILE A 4 30.79 74.85 -20.37
CA ILE A 4 30.29 75.91 -19.44
C ILE A 4 29.53 75.19 -18.29
N MET A 5 29.90 75.56 -17.04
CA MET A 5 29.19 75.35 -15.77
C MET A 5 27.88 76.13 -15.72
N PHE A 6 26.88 75.58 -15.01
CA PHE A 6 25.99 76.45 -14.20
C PHE A 6 25.59 75.72 -12.91
N ARG A 7 25.93 76.35 -11.80
CA ARG A 7 25.47 76.11 -10.42
C ARG A 7 24.09 76.69 -10.24
N GLN A 8 23.20 75.97 -9.56
CA GLN A 8 22.23 76.63 -8.68
C GLN A 8 21.87 75.78 -7.47
N LEU A 9 21.81 76.47 -6.37
CA LEU A 9 21.73 76.10 -4.97
C LEU A 9 20.33 75.58 -4.54
N LEU A 10 20.37 74.69 -3.57
CA LEU A 10 19.62 74.61 -2.30
C LEU A 10 18.09 74.71 -2.28
N ALA A 11 17.44 73.68 -1.83
CA ALA A 11 16.47 73.75 -0.72
C ALA A 11 16.46 72.37 0.02
N VAL A 12 16.86 72.42 1.30
CA VAL A 12 16.77 71.32 2.25
C VAL A 12 15.35 71.35 2.82
N SER A 13 14.59 70.27 2.60
CA SER A 13 13.38 70.00 3.38
C SER A 13 13.56 68.66 4.08
N ALA A 14 13.76 68.74 5.38
CA ALA A 14 13.76 67.60 6.27
C ALA A 14 12.32 67.07 6.42
N LEU A 15 11.98 65.98 5.76
CA LEU A 15 10.80 65.17 6.12
C LEU A 15 11.29 64.02 7.00
N GLY A 16 10.89 64.06 8.26
CA GLY A 16 11.09 62.98 9.22
C GLY A 16 10.34 61.74 8.78
N VAL A 17 11.07 60.68 8.40
CA VAL A 17 10.51 59.35 8.22
C VAL A 17 10.39 58.70 9.60
N CYS A 18 9.15 58.67 10.13
CA CYS A 18 8.81 57.81 11.25
C CYS A 18 8.90 56.36 10.75
N LEU A 19 9.99 55.67 11.06
CA LEU A 19 10.07 54.20 10.99
C LEU A 19 9.13 53.63 12.08
N ILE A 20 7.94 53.23 11.67
CA ILE A 20 7.11 52.34 12.48
C ILE A 20 7.79 50.97 12.39
N LEU A 21 8.63 50.63 13.37
CA LEU A 21 9.05 49.26 13.66
C LEU A 21 7.80 48.50 14.14
N THR A 22 7.05 47.92 13.21
CA THR A 22 6.12 46.84 13.56
C THR A 22 6.97 45.65 14.04
N GLY A 23 7.10 45.56 15.35
CA GLY A 23 7.69 44.41 16.01
C GLY A 23 6.91 43.16 15.59
N CYS A 24 7.55 42.27 14.80
CA CYS A 24 7.15 40.90 14.67
C CYS A 24 7.41 40.26 16.04
N GLY A 25 6.43 40.31 16.93
CA GLY A 25 6.43 39.47 18.11
C GLY A 25 6.47 37.98 17.67
N PRO A 26 7.11 37.12 18.45
CA PRO A 26 7.07 35.70 18.15
C PRO A 26 5.60 35.28 18.06
N LYS A 27 5.19 34.65 16.93
CA LYS A 27 3.87 34.01 16.82
C LYS A 27 3.77 33.07 18.01
N GLU A 28 2.90 33.38 18.98
CA GLU A 28 2.49 32.42 19.98
C GLU A 28 2.09 31.16 19.22
N SER A 29 2.77 30.05 19.51
CA SER A 29 2.36 28.75 19.02
C SER A 29 0.95 28.51 19.58
N SER A 30 -0.07 28.63 18.72
CA SER A 30 -1.43 28.28 19.10
C SER A 30 -1.38 26.87 19.71
N LYS A 31 -1.91 26.71 20.93
CA LYS A 31 -2.06 25.36 21.51
C LYS A 31 -2.76 24.48 20.49
N PRO A 32 -2.30 23.25 20.28
CA PRO A 32 -2.97 22.33 19.37
C PRO A 32 -4.45 22.25 19.76
N SER A 33 -5.34 22.28 18.78
CA SER A 33 -6.77 22.06 19.03
C SER A 33 -6.96 20.65 19.61
N THR A 34 -7.85 20.51 20.57
CA THR A 34 -8.16 19.21 21.16
C THR A 34 -9.64 18.87 20.96
N LYS A 35 -9.94 17.58 20.82
CA LYS A 35 -11.30 17.05 20.89
C LYS A 35 -11.36 16.01 22.01
N THR A 36 -12.51 15.89 22.64
CA THR A 36 -12.74 14.90 23.70
C THR A 36 -13.68 13.82 23.18
N ILE A 37 -13.37 12.56 23.50
CA ILE A 37 -14.20 11.40 23.18
C ILE A 37 -14.40 10.56 24.45
N PRO A 38 -15.63 10.13 24.78
CA PRO A 38 -15.87 9.12 25.83
C PRO A 38 -15.20 7.79 25.46
N LEU A 39 -14.62 7.09 26.44
CA LEU A 39 -13.90 5.83 26.19
C LEU A 39 -14.81 4.73 25.63
N ASP A 40 -16.05 4.66 26.07
CA ASP A 40 -17.03 3.71 25.52
C ASP A 40 -17.41 4.02 24.07
N VAL A 41 -17.41 5.29 23.67
CA VAL A 41 -17.59 5.70 22.26
C VAL A 41 -16.32 5.40 21.46
N LEU A 42 -15.13 5.65 22.01
CA LEU A 42 -13.87 5.31 21.37
C LEU A 42 -13.79 3.82 21.07
N GLN A 43 -14.08 2.98 22.06
CA GLN A 43 -14.08 1.52 21.91
C GLN A 43 -15.13 1.03 20.92
N ASP A 44 -16.34 1.61 20.95
CA ASP A 44 -17.43 1.29 20.02
C ASP A 44 -17.04 1.61 18.56
N LYS A 45 -16.40 2.75 18.32
CA LYS A 45 -15.88 3.14 17.00
C LYS A 45 -14.72 2.25 16.54
N ILE A 46 -13.78 1.91 17.42
CA ILE A 46 -12.69 0.97 17.10
C ILE A 46 -13.27 -0.42 16.74
N ARG A 47 -14.24 -0.91 17.53
CA ARG A 47 -14.94 -2.17 17.22
C ARG A 47 -15.69 -2.08 15.89
N GLY A 48 -16.29 -0.93 15.61
CA GLY A 48 -16.96 -0.65 14.33
C GLY A 48 -16.01 -0.74 13.15
N GLY A 49 -14.80 -0.20 13.27
CA GLY A 49 -13.77 -0.28 12.24
C GLY A 49 -13.33 -1.72 11.94
N TRP A 50 -12.93 -2.48 12.96
CA TRP A 50 -12.58 -3.90 12.80
C TRP A 50 -13.74 -4.73 12.24
N ALA A 51 -14.96 -4.50 12.72
CA ALA A 51 -16.16 -5.20 12.23
C ALA A 51 -16.46 -4.84 10.77
N GLY A 52 -16.31 -3.56 10.39
CA GLY A 52 -16.48 -3.11 9.01
C GLY A 52 -15.52 -3.78 8.05
N GLN A 53 -14.24 -3.89 8.46
CA GLN A 53 -13.21 -4.59 7.70
C GLN A 53 -13.56 -6.09 7.53
N MET A 54 -13.96 -6.78 8.63
CA MET A 54 -14.42 -8.17 8.58
C MET A 54 -15.62 -8.37 7.64
N ILE A 55 -16.58 -7.47 7.67
CA ILE A 55 -17.77 -7.50 6.79
C ILE A 55 -17.34 -7.32 5.34
N GLY A 56 -16.53 -6.28 5.06
CA GLY A 56 -16.11 -5.91 3.71
C GLY A 56 -15.33 -7.01 3.02
N VAL A 57 -14.27 -7.53 3.65
CA VAL A 57 -13.47 -8.60 3.08
C VAL A 57 -14.30 -9.86 2.81
N SER A 58 -15.18 -10.24 3.75
CA SER A 58 -16.03 -11.40 3.57
C SER A 58 -17.13 -11.20 2.53
N PHE A 59 -17.59 -9.95 2.34
CA PHE A 59 -18.57 -9.61 1.32
C PHE A 59 -17.99 -9.71 -0.09
N GLY A 60 -16.77 -9.23 -0.28
CA GLY A 60 -16.10 -9.20 -1.57
C GLY A 60 -15.40 -10.50 -1.97
N ALA A 61 -14.92 -11.31 -1.02
CA ALA A 61 -14.13 -12.52 -1.25
C ALA A 61 -14.61 -13.47 -2.38
N PRO A 62 -15.92 -13.70 -2.61
CA PRO A 62 -16.34 -14.56 -3.72
C PRO A 62 -16.05 -13.99 -5.11
N THR A 63 -15.73 -12.71 -5.22
CA THR A 63 -15.47 -12.02 -6.50
C THR A 63 -14.02 -11.63 -6.69
N GLU A 64 -13.20 -11.79 -5.68
CA GLU A 64 -11.78 -11.46 -5.66
C GLU A 64 -11.07 -11.96 -6.93
N PHE A 65 -10.31 -11.06 -7.58
CA PHE A 65 -9.51 -11.29 -8.80
C PHE A 65 -10.23 -11.83 -10.04
N LYS A 66 -11.57 -11.91 -10.02
CA LYS A 66 -12.35 -12.44 -11.16
C LYS A 66 -12.75 -11.38 -12.20
N TYR A 67 -12.62 -10.11 -11.85
CA TYR A 67 -13.12 -8.99 -12.65
C TYR A 67 -12.02 -7.94 -12.84
N LEU A 68 -11.02 -8.28 -13.67
CA LEU A 68 -9.94 -7.38 -14.02
C LEU A 68 -10.39 -6.41 -15.12
N GLN A 69 -10.15 -5.12 -14.95
CA GLN A 69 -10.50 -4.05 -15.91
C GLN A 69 -11.98 -4.02 -16.31
N LYS A 70 -12.86 -4.44 -15.43
CA LYS A 70 -14.32 -4.42 -15.65
C LYS A 70 -15.08 -4.42 -14.34
N THR A 71 -16.24 -3.77 -14.33
CA THR A 71 -17.17 -3.80 -13.21
C THR A 71 -17.90 -5.16 -13.13
N ILE A 72 -18.34 -5.50 -11.93
CA ILE A 72 -19.16 -6.69 -11.70
C ILE A 72 -20.61 -6.35 -12.03
N GLU A 73 -21.15 -7.01 -13.05
CA GLU A 73 -22.55 -6.90 -13.45
C GLU A 73 -23.40 -8.03 -12.87
N GLY A 74 -24.70 -7.81 -12.73
CA GLY A 74 -25.61 -8.79 -12.17
C GLY A 74 -25.57 -8.89 -10.64
N PRO A 75 -26.21 -9.92 -10.05
CA PRO A 75 -26.32 -10.06 -8.60
C PRO A 75 -24.97 -10.46 -7.99
N LEU A 76 -24.61 -9.80 -6.88
CA LEU A 76 -23.53 -10.27 -6.01
C LEU A 76 -24.00 -11.47 -5.18
N PRO A 77 -23.09 -12.31 -4.67
CA PRO A 77 -23.44 -13.39 -3.76
C PRO A 77 -24.19 -12.86 -2.53
N GLU A 78 -25.25 -13.55 -2.15
CA GLU A 78 -26.10 -13.16 -1.01
C GLU A 78 -25.30 -13.12 0.29
N TRP A 79 -25.50 -12.05 1.08
CA TRP A 79 -24.88 -11.91 2.41
C TRP A 79 -25.67 -12.70 3.46
N ASN A 80 -24.95 -13.38 4.34
CA ASN A 80 -25.52 -14.04 5.50
C ASN A 80 -24.50 -14.17 6.64
N ALA A 81 -24.96 -14.52 7.85
CA ALA A 81 -24.14 -14.60 9.06
C ALA A 81 -22.92 -15.55 8.95
N GLU A 82 -23.01 -16.61 8.16
CA GLU A 82 -21.91 -17.57 8.03
C GLU A 82 -20.74 -17.02 7.22
N ARG A 83 -20.99 -16.07 6.31
CA ARG A 83 -19.93 -15.52 5.46
C ARG A 83 -18.88 -14.75 6.23
N VAL A 84 -19.23 -14.07 7.33
CA VAL A 84 -18.27 -13.30 8.12
C VAL A 84 -17.17 -14.17 8.75
N LYS A 85 -17.38 -15.49 8.88
CA LYS A 85 -16.34 -16.43 9.35
C LYS A 85 -15.12 -16.46 8.45
N ASN A 86 -15.28 -16.12 7.16
CA ASN A 86 -14.18 -16.02 6.22
C ASN A 86 -13.11 -15.02 6.68
N SER A 87 -13.51 -13.92 7.33
CA SER A 87 -12.60 -12.89 7.81
C SER A 87 -11.50 -13.41 8.74
N ILE A 88 -11.73 -14.50 9.47
CA ILE A 88 -10.75 -15.09 10.39
C ILE A 88 -9.48 -15.56 9.64
N HIS A 89 -9.59 -15.84 8.35
CA HIS A 89 -8.52 -16.40 7.51
C HIS A 89 -8.02 -15.42 6.44
N GLN A 90 -8.51 -14.18 6.42
CA GLN A 90 -8.13 -13.17 5.43
C GLN A 90 -6.88 -12.42 5.84
N ASP A 91 -5.99 -12.19 4.87
CA ASP A 91 -4.71 -11.50 5.07
C ASP A 91 -4.89 -10.04 5.46
N ASP A 92 -5.88 -9.32 4.94
CA ASP A 92 -6.27 -7.99 5.45
C ASP A 92 -6.34 -7.94 6.98
N LEU A 93 -6.81 -9.01 7.63
CA LEU A 93 -6.99 -9.05 9.09
C LEU A 93 -5.74 -9.57 9.81
N TYR A 94 -5.20 -10.74 9.40
CA TYR A 94 -4.12 -11.32 10.18
C TYR A 94 -2.78 -10.60 9.98
N VAL A 95 -2.48 -10.04 8.80
CA VAL A 95 -1.24 -9.27 8.61
C VAL A 95 -1.33 -7.95 9.37
N ASP A 96 -2.45 -7.23 9.23
CA ASP A 96 -2.75 -6.00 9.98
C ASP A 96 -2.57 -6.23 11.51
N MET A 97 -3.13 -7.32 12.04
CA MET A 97 -3.01 -7.65 13.47
C MET A 97 -1.60 -8.06 13.89
N THR A 98 -0.83 -8.74 13.03
CA THR A 98 0.56 -9.10 13.36
C THR A 98 1.49 -7.89 13.32
N LEU A 99 1.24 -6.92 12.44
CA LEU A 99 1.91 -5.62 12.47
C LEU A 99 1.55 -4.85 13.77
N ALA A 100 0.27 -4.86 14.14
CA ALA A 100 -0.20 -4.28 15.40
C ALA A 100 0.46 -4.94 16.64
N GLN A 101 0.71 -6.27 16.60
CA GLN A 101 1.39 -7.01 17.67
C GLN A 101 2.80 -6.47 17.94
N VAL A 102 3.51 -6.00 16.90
CA VAL A 102 4.85 -5.40 17.09
C VAL A 102 4.80 -4.21 18.04
N LEU A 103 3.72 -3.41 17.99
CA LEU A 103 3.54 -2.28 18.93
C LEU A 103 3.17 -2.74 20.33
N ASP A 104 2.45 -3.84 20.47
CA ASP A 104 2.15 -4.40 21.79
C ASP A 104 3.41 -5.00 22.43
N ASP A 105 4.28 -5.61 21.65
CA ASP A 105 5.52 -6.25 22.13
C ASP A 105 6.65 -5.25 22.40
N HIS A 106 6.75 -4.17 21.62
CA HIS A 106 7.89 -3.24 21.63
C HIS A 106 7.52 -1.79 21.96
N GLY A 107 6.23 -1.48 22.10
CA GLY A 107 5.73 -0.13 22.35
C GLY A 107 5.62 0.74 21.09
N LEU A 108 5.08 1.96 21.25
CA LEU A 108 4.78 2.88 20.15
C LEU A 108 6.01 3.33 19.34
N ASP A 109 7.21 3.15 19.89
CA ASP A 109 8.49 3.49 19.25
C ASP A 109 9.17 2.29 18.59
N ALA A 110 8.44 1.17 18.38
CA ALA A 110 8.95 0.01 17.68
C ALA A 110 9.68 0.42 16.39
N THR A 111 10.88 -0.15 16.16
CA THR A 111 11.74 0.23 15.04
C THR A 111 11.41 -0.53 13.76
N VAL A 112 11.88 -0.04 12.63
CA VAL A 112 11.74 -0.72 11.32
C VAL A 112 12.36 -2.12 11.38
N GLU A 113 13.48 -2.29 12.09
CA GLU A 113 14.17 -3.56 12.26
C GLU A 113 13.35 -4.58 13.07
N GLN A 114 12.59 -4.11 14.08
CA GLN A 114 11.68 -4.96 14.84
C GLN A 114 10.49 -5.42 13.99
N VAL A 115 9.92 -4.52 13.17
CA VAL A 115 8.90 -4.88 12.16
C VAL A 115 9.48 -5.89 11.18
N GLY A 116 10.66 -5.62 10.61
CA GLY A 116 11.33 -6.51 9.67
C GLY A 116 11.67 -7.88 10.27
N THR A 117 12.04 -7.94 11.55
CA THR A 117 12.30 -9.22 12.25
C THR A 117 11.03 -10.05 12.35
N MET A 118 9.92 -9.44 12.81
CA MET A 118 8.62 -10.11 12.84
C MET A 118 8.25 -10.59 11.44
N PHE A 119 8.29 -9.73 10.43
CA PHE A 119 7.86 -10.02 9.06
C PHE A 119 8.71 -11.12 8.39
N ARG A 120 10.03 -11.19 8.68
CA ARG A 120 10.91 -12.27 8.25
C ARG A 120 10.49 -13.63 8.82
N ASP A 121 10.05 -13.66 10.07
CA ASP A 121 9.88 -14.88 10.87
C ASP A 121 8.45 -15.45 10.85
N VAL A 122 7.46 -14.68 10.35
CA VAL A 122 6.07 -15.14 10.20
C VAL A 122 5.96 -16.35 9.27
N LYS A 123 4.94 -17.19 9.51
CA LYS A 123 4.74 -18.48 8.84
C LYS A 123 3.50 -18.53 7.94
N TYR A 124 2.74 -17.45 7.87
CA TYR A 124 1.60 -17.40 6.98
C TYR A 124 2.01 -17.20 5.52
N PRO A 125 1.16 -17.59 4.55
CA PRO A 125 1.40 -17.37 3.14
C PRO A 125 1.47 -15.87 2.84
N LEU A 126 2.33 -15.49 1.91
CA LEU A 126 2.49 -14.12 1.43
C LEU A 126 2.54 -14.09 -0.09
N TRP A 127 2.20 -12.95 -0.65
CA TRP A 127 2.21 -12.67 -2.08
C TRP A 127 2.90 -11.33 -2.34
N HIS A 128 3.17 -11.02 -3.59
CA HIS A 128 3.57 -9.71 -4.10
C HIS A 128 4.64 -8.98 -3.26
N ALA A 129 4.37 -7.74 -2.84
CA ALA A 129 5.34 -6.95 -2.09
C ALA A 129 5.71 -7.59 -0.75
N ASN A 130 4.76 -8.20 -0.09
CA ASN A 130 4.95 -8.92 1.16
C ASN A 130 5.89 -10.13 1.01
N LEU A 131 5.68 -10.96 -0.01
CA LEU A 131 6.54 -12.12 -0.30
C LEU A 131 7.94 -11.67 -0.65
N ALA A 132 8.08 -10.69 -1.53
CA ALA A 132 9.37 -10.14 -1.94
C ALA A 132 10.12 -9.54 -0.74
N ALA A 133 9.43 -8.81 0.14
CA ALA A 133 10.02 -8.27 1.36
C ALA A 133 10.53 -9.37 2.30
N ARG A 134 9.73 -10.40 2.59
CA ARG A 134 10.16 -11.53 3.43
C ARG A 134 11.36 -12.26 2.83
N ARG A 135 11.35 -12.49 1.50
CA ARG A 135 12.49 -13.08 0.80
C ARG A 135 13.75 -12.23 0.96
N ASN A 136 13.64 -10.91 0.78
CA ASN A 136 14.74 -9.97 0.97
C ASN A 136 15.31 -10.02 2.40
N LEU A 137 14.44 -9.95 3.41
CA LEU A 137 14.82 -10.03 4.82
C LEU A 137 15.53 -11.34 5.16
N LYS A 138 15.04 -12.49 4.66
CA LYS A 138 15.69 -13.80 4.84
C LYS A 138 17.06 -13.88 4.16
N ARG A 139 17.28 -13.09 3.09
CA ARG A 139 18.57 -12.98 2.37
C ARG A 139 19.48 -11.90 2.91
N GLY A 140 19.12 -11.30 4.06
CA GLY A 140 19.95 -10.32 4.79
C GLY A 140 19.84 -8.89 4.27
N VAL A 141 18.88 -8.56 3.42
CA VAL A 141 18.58 -7.17 3.06
C VAL A 141 18.04 -6.47 4.30
N PRO A 142 18.57 -5.30 4.70
CA PRO A 142 18.07 -4.53 5.83
C PRO A 142 16.58 -4.18 5.68
N ALA A 143 15.83 -4.19 6.78
CA ALA A 143 14.39 -3.88 6.79
C ALA A 143 14.08 -2.48 6.22
N THR A 144 14.99 -1.52 6.36
CA THR A 144 14.89 -0.18 5.77
C THR A 144 15.01 -0.15 4.25
N LEU A 145 15.44 -1.24 3.62
CA LEU A 145 15.67 -1.36 2.17
C LEU A 145 14.83 -2.46 1.52
N SER A 146 14.25 -3.37 2.31
CA SER A 146 13.57 -4.58 1.80
C SER A 146 12.36 -4.28 0.91
N GLY A 147 11.65 -3.17 1.15
CA GLY A 147 10.53 -2.70 0.33
C GLY A 147 10.91 -1.75 -0.81
N THR A 148 12.20 -1.37 -0.96
CA THR A 148 12.59 -0.42 -2.00
C THR A 148 12.60 -1.06 -3.40
N PRO A 149 12.32 -0.32 -4.49
CA PRO A 149 12.32 -0.85 -5.86
C PRO A 149 13.62 -1.52 -6.28
N LYS A 150 14.73 -1.17 -5.66
CA LYS A 150 16.02 -1.85 -5.89
C LYS A 150 15.99 -3.32 -5.48
N HIS A 151 15.21 -3.68 -4.47
CA HIS A 151 15.14 -5.02 -3.88
C HIS A 151 13.78 -5.67 -4.05
N ASN A 152 12.73 -4.88 -4.26
CA ASN A 152 11.35 -5.33 -4.36
C ASN A 152 10.69 -4.74 -5.61
N SER A 153 10.50 -5.57 -6.63
CA SER A 153 9.84 -5.18 -7.87
C SER A 153 8.32 -5.04 -7.75
N HIS A 154 7.75 -5.47 -6.63
CA HIS A 154 6.35 -5.32 -6.25
C HIS A 154 6.13 -4.13 -5.29
N ALA A 155 7.13 -3.29 -5.10
CA ALA A 155 7.11 -2.21 -4.09
C ALA A 155 5.91 -1.26 -4.20
N ASN A 156 5.28 -1.15 -5.37
CA ASN A 156 4.14 -0.26 -5.64
C ASN A 156 2.77 -0.94 -5.52
N ASP A 157 2.75 -2.24 -5.18
CA ASP A 157 1.52 -3.03 -5.06
C ASP A 157 0.74 -2.68 -3.78
N ILE A 158 -0.48 -3.20 -3.67
CA ILE A 158 -1.49 -2.81 -2.66
C ILE A 158 -1.15 -3.20 -1.21
N ASP A 159 -0.20 -4.12 -1.00
CA ASP A 159 -0.02 -4.86 0.26
C ASP A 159 -0.15 -3.99 1.54
N PHE A 160 0.67 -2.95 1.70
CA PHE A 160 0.56 -2.11 2.89
C PHE A 160 -0.70 -1.24 2.92
N GLN A 161 -1.38 -1.01 1.79
CA GLN A 161 -2.65 -0.28 1.78
C GLN A 161 -3.75 -1.02 2.54
N ILE A 162 -3.78 -2.35 2.41
CA ILE A 162 -4.77 -3.22 3.06
C ILE A 162 -4.37 -3.62 4.49
N GLU A 163 -3.15 -3.30 4.90
CA GLU A 163 -2.55 -3.67 6.19
C GLU A 163 -2.31 -2.47 7.11
N ALA A 164 -2.88 -1.32 6.80
CA ALA A 164 -2.65 -0.07 7.53
C ALA A 164 -3.85 0.39 8.39
N ASP A 165 -4.92 -0.36 8.41
CA ASP A 165 -6.17 -0.01 9.09
C ASP A 165 -5.95 0.14 10.61
N PHE A 166 -5.13 -0.75 11.22
CA PHE A 166 -4.78 -0.67 12.64
C PHE A 166 -4.12 0.67 13.01
N VAL A 167 -3.36 1.26 12.09
CA VAL A 167 -2.69 2.54 12.31
C VAL A 167 -3.73 3.65 12.47
N GLY A 168 -4.72 3.70 11.57
CA GLY A 168 -5.81 4.66 11.64
C GLY A 168 -6.67 4.48 12.90
N LEU A 169 -6.97 3.22 13.26
CA LEU A 169 -7.75 2.86 14.44
C LEU A 169 -7.08 3.26 15.77
N MET A 170 -5.76 3.37 15.81
CA MET A 170 -5.02 3.79 17.01
C MET A 170 -4.60 5.27 17.00
N THR A 171 -4.95 6.02 15.96
CA THR A 171 -4.58 7.45 15.83
C THR A 171 -5.79 8.37 15.61
N PRO A 172 -6.86 8.30 16.43
CA PRO A 172 -8.07 9.09 16.26
C PRO A 172 -7.77 10.60 16.21
N GLY A 173 -8.08 11.26 15.08
CA GLY A 173 -7.83 12.68 14.85
C GLY A 173 -6.35 13.09 14.78
N MET A 174 -5.44 12.13 14.66
CA MET A 174 -3.99 12.35 14.66
C MET A 174 -3.33 11.85 13.35
N PRO A 175 -3.70 12.39 12.17
CA PRO A 175 -3.24 11.87 10.88
C PRO A 175 -1.72 12.02 10.67
N GLN A 176 -1.03 12.96 11.35
CA GLN A 176 0.42 13.04 11.27
C GLN A 176 1.09 11.85 11.97
N ALA A 177 0.60 11.47 13.16
CA ALA A 177 1.09 10.28 13.85
C ALA A 177 0.78 8.99 13.04
N SER A 178 -0.36 8.98 12.34
CA SER A 178 -0.70 7.92 11.39
C SER A 178 0.36 7.82 10.28
N ASN A 179 0.68 8.93 9.61
CA ASN A 179 1.69 8.95 8.55
C ASN A 179 3.06 8.47 9.02
N ASP A 180 3.50 8.90 10.21
CA ASP A 180 4.80 8.50 10.77
C ASP A 180 4.87 6.99 11.03
N LEU A 181 3.77 6.38 11.48
CA LEU A 181 3.66 4.92 11.64
C LEU A 181 3.57 4.21 10.28
N CYS A 182 2.73 4.68 9.37
CA CYS A 182 2.62 4.11 8.02
C CYS A 182 3.96 4.08 7.29
N TYR A 183 4.73 5.17 7.35
CA TYR A 183 6.06 5.20 6.75
C TYR A 183 7.02 4.22 7.40
N ARG A 184 6.96 4.09 8.73
CA ARG A 184 7.82 3.19 9.49
C ARG A 184 7.54 1.72 9.19
N PHE A 185 6.27 1.34 9.13
CA PHE A 185 5.83 -0.04 8.93
C PHE A 185 5.84 -0.42 7.44
N GLY A 186 5.21 0.40 6.61
CA GLY A 186 5.03 0.11 5.20
C GLY A 186 6.31 0.01 4.40
N ARG A 187 7.37 0.73 4.78
CA ARG A 187 8.66 0.67 4.07
C ARG A 187 9.39 -0.68 4.16
N VAL A 188 8.92 -1.59 5.03
CA VAL A 188 9.46 -2.96 5.08
C VAL A 188 9.06 -3.74 3.83
N MET A 189 7.83 -3.55 3.34
CA MET A 189 7.29 -4.27 2.20
C MET A 189 7.07 -3.40 0.96
N ASN A 190 6.70 -2.14 1.10
CA ASN A 190 6.30 -1.25 0.02
C ASN A 190 7.19 0.00 -0.13
N HIS A 191 6.95 0.72 -1.22
CA HIS A 191 7.51 2.02 -1.55
C HIS A 191 6.51 2.80 -2.41
N GLY A 192 6.72 4.11 -2.63
CA GLY A 192 5.85 4.88 -3.53
C GLY A 192 4.37 4.75 -3.20
N ASP A 193 3.57 4.43 -4.22
CA ASP A 193 2.11 4.34 -4.11
C ASP A 193 1.64 3.29 -3.10
N GLY A 194 2.38 2.19 -2.90
CA GLY A 194 2.05 1.18 -1.89
C GLY A 194 2.07 1.75 -0.46
N ILE A 195 3.05 2.62 -0.11
CA ILE A 195 3.05 3.32 1.19
C ILE A 195 1.97 4.40 1.23
N LEU A 196 1.80 5.16 0.12
CA LEU A 196 0.80 6.23 0.05
C LEU A 196 -0.61 5.68 0.22
N GLY A 197 -0.88 4.47 -0.28
CA GLY A 197 -2.15 3.77 -0.07
C GLY A 197 -2.45 3.56 1.42
N GLY A 198 -1.47 3.05 2.18
CA GLY A 198 -1.61 2.90 3.62
C GLY A 198 -1.82 4.24 4.36
N MET A 199 -1.10 5.30 3.96
CA MET A 199 -1.29 6.64 4.51
C MET A 199 -2.69 7.20 4.20
N PHE A 200 -3.18 7.02 2.96
CA PHE A 200 -4.50 7.45 2.53
C PHE A 200 -5.62 6.77 3.35
N VAL A 201 -5.58 5.45 3.44
CA VAL A 201 -6.57 4.65 4.17
C VAL A 201 -6.54 4.98 5.66
N SER A 202 -5.37 4.94 6.29
CA SER A 202 -5.21 5.23 7.72
C SER A 202 -5.65 6.64 8.09
N ALA A 203 -5.42 7.64 7.23
CA ALA A 203 -5.87 9.01 7.49
C ALA A 203 -7.39 9.15 7.42
N MET A 204 -8.07 8.39 6.53
CA MET A 204 -9.54 8.31 6.52
C MET A 204 -10.06 7.71 7.83
N TYR A 205 -9.49 6.59 8.31
CA TYR A 205 -9.82 6.00 9.60
C TYR A 205 -9.61 6.98 10.76
N SER A 206 -8.46 7.66 10.79
CA SER A 206 -8.13 8.67 11.80
C SER A 206 -9.17 9.80 11.85
N ALA A 207 -9.60 10.28 10.68
CA ALA A 207 -10.61 11.34 10.55
C ALA A 207 -12.00 10.85 10.98
N ALA A 208 -12.37 9.61 10.70
CA ALA A 208 -13.71 9.03 10.91
C ALA A 208 -14.15 9.00 12.39
N PHE A 209 -13.23 9.14 13.33
CA PHE A 209 -13.59 9.31 14.74
C PHE A 209 -14.37 10.60 15.01
N PHE A 210 -14.19 11.64 14.17
CA PHE A 210 -14.72 12.99 14.38
C PHE A 210 -15.38 13.61 13.16
N GLU A 211 -15.36 12.95 12.02
CA GLU A 211 -16.00 13.36 10.77
C GLU A 211 -16.92 12.23 10.28
N SER A 212 -18.05 12.58 9.69
CA SER A 212 -19.03 11.62 9.17
C SER A 212 -19.36 11.81 7.70
N ASP A 213 -18.95 12.93 7.11
CA ASP A 213 -19.14 13.19 5.69
C ASP A 213 -18.15 12.37 4.85
N PRO A 214 -18.61 11.40 4.03
CA PRO A 214 -17.74 10.55 3.23
C PRO A 214 -16.77 11.32 2.33
N ARG A 215 -17.22 12.45 1.77
CA ARG A 215 -16.37 13.29 0.93
C ARG A 215 -15.22 13.88 1.74
N LYS A 216 -15.49 14.40 2.93
CA LYS A 216 -14.46 14.96 3.80
C LYS A 216 -13.48 13.90 4.31
N LEU A 217 -13.93 12.65 4.47
CA LEU A 217 -13.07 11.53 4.81
C LEU A 217 -12.08 11.23 3.67
N VAL A 218 -12.54 11.17 2.43
CA VAL A 218 -11.68 10.99 1.25
C VAL A 218 -10.72 12.20 1.10
N GLU A 219 -11.20 13.42 1.32
CA GLU A 219 -10.37 14.64 1.32
C GLU A 219 -9.31 14.62 2.44
N ALA A 220 -9.62 14.05 3.62
CA ALA A 220 -8.64 13.89 4.71
C ALA A 220 -7.55 12.86 4.34
N GLY A 221 -7.92 11.75 3.70
CA GLY A 221 -6.96 10.81 3.14
C GLY A 221 -6.05 11.44 2.10
N LEU A 222 -6.65 12.20 1.15
CA LEU A 222 -5.90 12.92 0.11
C LEU A 222 -4.92 13.95 0.72
N ALA A 223 -5.33 14.67 1.76
CA ALA A 223 -4.50 15.66 2.43
C ALA A 223 -3.27 15.05 3.15
N ALA A 224 -3.29 13.75 3.42
CA ALA A 224 -2.22 13.04 4.11
C ALA A 224 -1.05 12.65 3.20
N ILE A 225 -1.22 12.70 1.87
CA ILE A 225 -0.24 12.23 0.89
C ILE A 225 0.25 13.36 -0.03
N PRO A 226 1.47 13.24 -0.63
CA PRO A 226 2.02 14.26 -1.53
C PRO A 226 1.11 14.49 -2.75
N SER A 227 0.73 15.74 -2.99
CA SER A 227 -0.22 16.13 -4.05
C SER A 227 0.31 15.92 -5.48
N ASP A 228 1.62 15.77 -5.65
CA ASP A 228 2.29 15.51 -6.93
C ASP A 228 2.42 14.02 -7.25
N SER A 229 2.10 13.12 -6.31
CA SER A 229 2.05 11.67 -6.55
C SER A 229 0.91 11.29 -7.50
N ASP A 230 1.08 10.18 -8.23
CA ASP A 230 0.02 9.69 -9.11
C ASP A 230 -1.16 9.14 -8.30
N TYR A 231 -0.90 8.58 -7.11
CA TYR A 231 -1.95 8.20 -6.17
C TYR A 231 -2.83 9.40 -5.76
N ALA A 232 -2.22 10.53 -5.38
CA ALA A 232 -3.00 11.72 -5.03
C ALA A 232 -3.78 12.28 -6.22
N LYS A 233 -3.20 12.26 -7.41
CA LYS A 233 -3.87 12.74 -8.63
C LYS A 233 -5.10 11.91 -8.99
N VAL A 234 -5.01 10.57 -8.88
CA VAL A 234 -6.19 9.72 -9.16
C VAL A 234 -7.30 9.98 -8.16
N ILE A 235 -7.00 10.12 -6.85
CA ILE A 235 -8.01 10.44 -5.84
C ILE A 235 -8.63 11.83 -6.07
N ALA A 236 -7.82 12.82 -6.42
CA ALA A 236 -8.31 14.16 -6.78
C ALA A 236 -9.24 14.13 -8.01
N ASP A 237 -8.91 13.33 -9.02
CA ASP A 237 -9.76 13.11 -10.19
C ASP A 237 -11.08 12.43 -9.80
N VAL A 238 -11.07 11.39 -8.96
CA VAL A 238 -12.30 10.73 -8.46
C VAL A 238 -13.20 11.72 -7.75
N LEU A 239 -12.66 12.58 -6.87
CA LEU A 239 -13.40 13.63 -6.19
C LEU A 239 -14.00 14.64 -7.18
N ARG A 240 -13.24 15.06 -8.18
CA ARG A 240 -13.70 15.99 -9.23
C ARG A 240 -14.81 15.34 -10.08
N TRP A 241 -14.61 14.12 -10.54
CA TRP A 241 -15.61 13.39 -11.35
C TRP A 241 -16.88 13.06 -10.57
N HIS A 242 -16.78 12.77 -9.27
CA HIS A 242 -17.96 12.65 -8.42
C HIS A 242 -18.76 13.98 -8.37
N GLN A 243 -18.09 15.13 -8.33
CA GLN A 243 -18.76 16.43 -8.36
C GLN A 243 -19.41 16.71 -9.73
N GLU A 244 -18.79 16.27 -10.83
CA GLU A 244 -19.32 16.41 -12.19
C GLU A 244 -20.53 15.48 -12.42
N ASN A 245 -20.53 14.27 -11.86
CA ASN A 245 -21.61 13.28 -12.01
C ASN A 245 -21.84 12.49 -10.71
N PRO A 246 -22.56 13.07 -9.74
CA PRO A 246 -22.76 12.44 -8.42
C PRO A 246 -23.71 11.23 -8.43
N GLY A 247 -24.45 10.99 -9.53
CA GLY A 247 -25.43 9.91 -9.63
C GLY A 247 -24.92 8.64 -10.35
N ASP A 248 -23.73 8.66 -10.93
CA ASP A 248 -23.24 7.55 -11.77
C ASP A 248 -21.78 7.18 -11.45
N TRP A 249 -21.62 6.26 -10.51
CA TRP A 249 -20.31 5.77 -10.12
C TRP A 249 -19.62 4.97 -11.25
N LYS A 250 -20.37 4.33 -12.17
CA LYS A 250 -19.80 3.58 -13.30
C LYS A 250 -19.14 4.52 -14.31
N TRP A 251 -19.73 5.69 -14.53
CA TRP A 251 -19.11 6.72 -15.36
C TRP A 251 -17.77 7.18 -14.77
N ASN A 252 -17.72 7.41 -13.43
CA ASN A 252 -16.47 7.77 -12.75
C ASN A 252 -15.45 6.61 -12.82
N TRP A 253 -15.89 5.39 -12.57
CA TRP A 253 -15.06 4.19 -12.70
C TRP A 253 -14.44 4.08 -14.12
N GLN A 254 -15.22 4.30 -15.18
CA GLN A 254 -14.72 4.29 -16.56
C GLN A 254 -13.66 5.38 -16.79
N LYS A 255 -13.84 6.56 -16.21
CA LYS A 255 -12.84 7.63 -16.25
C LYS A 255 -11.53 7.23 -15.56
N ILE A 256 -11.61 6.52 -14.43
CA ILE A 256 -10.43 5.97 -13.75
C ILE A 256 -9.70 5.00 -14.68
N GLN A 257 -10.41 4.04 -15.27
CA GLN A 257 -9.81 3.06 -16.19
C GLN A 257 -9.13 3.74 -17.38
N ASP A 258 -9.83 4.63 -18.08
CA ASP A 258 -9.33 5.29 -19.28
C ASP A 258 -8.08 6.16 -19.02
N THR A 259 -7.96 6.69 -17.80
CA THR A 259 -6.91 7.66 -17.46
C THR A 259 -5.74 7.01 -16.72
N TRP A 260 -6.01 6.10 -15.78
CA TRP A 260 -5.05 5.67 -14.78
C TRP A 260 -4.68 4.18 -14.81
N ASP A 261 -5.45 3.33 -15.49
CA ASP A 261 -5.12 1.90 -15.64
C ASP A 261 -4.03 1.70 -16.70
N LYS A 262 -2.82 2.09 -16.35
CA LYS A 262 -1.63 2.03 -17.20
C LYS A 262 -0.36 2.17 -16.38
N ASP A 263 0.75 1.82 -17.00
CA ASP A 263 2.10 2.02 -16.48
C ASP A 263 2.37 1.25 -15.17
N GLU A 264 1.60 0.17 -14.90
CA GLU A 264 1.87 -0.69 -13.74
C GLU A 264 3.27 -1.31 -13.84
N PRO A 265 4.15 -1.08 -12.83
CA PRO A 265 5.54 -1.51 -12.93
C PRO A 265 5.80 -2.94 -12.45
N CYS A 266 4.88 -3.58 -11.73
CA CYS A 266 5.16 -4.87 -11.10
C CYS A 266 5.33 -6.02 -12.13
N PRO A 267 6.05 -7.09 -11.78
CA PRO A 267 6.37 -8.17 -12.72
C PRO A 267 5.14 -8.83 -13.35
N SER A 268 4.08 -9.03 -12.57
CA SER A 268 2.84 -9.67 -13.02
C SER A 268 1.89 -8.72 -13.73
N GLY A 269 1.98 -7.41 -13.45
CA GLY A 269 1.07 -6.38 -13.97
C GLY A 269 1.59 -5.60 -15.18
N ALA A 270 2.91 -5.47 -15.33
CA ALA A 270 3.50 -4.65 -16.38
C ALA A 270 3.00 -5.03 -17.77
N MET A 271 2.22 -4.13 -18.41
CA MET A 271 1.58 -4.28 -19.73
C MET A 271 0.55 -5.43 -19.81
N LEU A 272 0.00 -5.85 -18.69
CA LEU A 272 -1.04 -6.86 -18.56
C LEU A 272 -2.17 -6.34 -17.66
N PRO A 273 -3.40 -6.89 -17.78
CA PRO A 273 -4.42 -6.65 -16.78
C PRO A 273 -3.92 -7.05 -15.40
N PHE A 274 -4.12 -6.15 -14.43
CA PHE A 274 -3.59 -6.33 -13.08
C PHE A 274 -4.63 -6.00 -12.02
N ASN A 275 -4.58 -6.65 -10.87
CA ASN A 275 -5.61 -6.62 -9.84
C ASN A 275 -5.24 -5.79 -8.61
N ILE A 276 -3.96 -5.67 -8.29
CA ILE A 276 -3.48 -5.12 -7.02
C ILE A 276 -2.65 -3.83 -7.18
N ASP A 277 -2.90 -3.04 -8.23
CA ASP A 277 -2.39 -1.67 -8.32
C ASP A 277 -2.94 -0.83 -7.16
N ALA A 278 -2.06 -0.32 -6.29
CA ALA A 278 -2.45 0.42 -5.10
C ALA A 278 -3.31 1.66 -5.42
N LYS A 279 -2.92 2.47 -6.42
CA LYS A 279 -3.64 3.71 -6.76
C LYS A 279 -5.03 3.46 -7.32
N LEU A 280 -5.22 2.40 -8.13
CA LEU A 280 -6.53 2.06 -8.69
C LEU A 280 -7.47 1.53 -7.61
N ASN A 281 -6.99 0.62 -6.77
CA ASN A 281 -7.78 0.09 -5.65
C ASN A 281 -8.09 1.18 -4.62
N GLY A 282 -7.17 2.10 -4.35
CA GLY A 282 -7.44 3.30 -3.56
C GLY A 282 -8.55 4.18 -4.16
N ALA A 283 -8.58 4.31 -5.49
CA ALA A 283 -9.68 5.00 -6.19
C ALA A 283 -11.03 4.28 -6.02
N TYR A 284 -11.04 2.94 -5.98
CA TYR A 284 -12.28 2.17 -5.77
C TYR A 284 -12.77 2.22 -4.33
N ILE A 285 -11.87 2.31 -3.35
CA ILE A 285 -12.23 2.64 -1.97
C ILE A 285 -12.93 4.01 -1.94
N ALA A 286 -12.33 5.02 -2.59
CA ALA A 286 -12.92 6.36 -2.68
C ALA A 286 -14.29 6.37 -3.39
N LEU A 287 -14.46 5.57 -4.47
CA LEU A 287 -15.76 5.39 -5.13
C LEU A 287 -16.80 4.83 -4.16
N GLY A 288 -16.48 3.74 -3.45
CA GLY A 288 -17.37 3.14 -2.45
C GLY A 288 -17.80 4.14 -1.38
N MET A 289 -16.85 4.92 -0.86
CA MET A 289 -17.14 5.96 0.14
C MET A 289 -18.05 7.06 -0.40
N LEU A 290 -17.69 7.64 -1.56
CA LEU A 290 -18.40 8.80 -2.12
C LEU A 290 -19.83 8.47 -2.57
N TYR A 291 -20.00 7.40 -3.36
CA TYR A 291 -21.29 7.02 -3.92
C TYR A 291 -22.10 6.12 -2.97
N GLY A 292 -21.46 5.57 -1.93
CA GLY A 292 -22.14 4.91 -0.82
C GLY A 292 -22.88 5.87 0.10
N GLU A 293 -22.51 7.16 0.11
CA GLU A 293 -23.20 8.25 0.84
C GLU A 293 -23.40 7.96 2.35
N GLY A 294 -22.51 7.16 2.95
CA GLY A 294 -22.62 6.74 4.36
C GLY A 294 -23.56 5.54 4.61
N ASP A 295 -24.14 4.95 3.57
CA ASP A 295 -24.88 3.70 3.65
C ASP A 295 -23.95 2.50 3.53
N MET A 296 -23.99 1.57 4.50
CA MET A 296 -23.12 0.40 4.54
C MET A 296 -23.32 -0.51 3.32
N GLY A 297 -24.55 -0.78 2.94
CA GLY A 297 -24.87 -1.67 1.84
C GLY A 297 -24.42 -1.12 0.49
N LYS A 298 -24.67 0.17 0.23
CA LYS A 298 -24.19 0.83 -0.99
C LYS A 298 -22.66 0.90 -1.03
N THR A 299 -22.01 1.20 0.09
CA THR A 299 -20.55 1.26 0.19
C THR A 299 -19.94 -0.10 -0.16
N LEU A 300 -20.44 -1.18 0.44
CA LEU A 300 -20.04 -2.56 0.14
C LEU A 300 -20.28 -2.92 -1.33
N ASP A 301 -21.48 -2.65 -1.85
CA ASP A 301 -21.85 -2.99 -3.23
C ASP A 301 -20.95 -2.29 -4.25
N ILE A 302 -20.74 -0.97 -4.11
CA ILE A 302 -19.99 -0.19 -5.09
C ILE A 302 -18.50 -0.51 -5.06
N SER A 303 -17.89 -0.57 -3.87
CA SER A 303 -16.46 -0.88 -3.75
C SER A 303 -16.13 -2.30 -4.24
N THR A 304 -17.03 -3.29 -3.98
CA THR A 304 -16.91 -4.64 -4.53
C THR A 304 -17.07 -4.65 -6.05
N ARG A 305 -18.12 -3.98 -6.57
CA ARG A 305 -18.41 -3.97 -8.02
C ARG A 305 -17.38 -3.24 -8.86
N ALA A 306 -16.57 -2.41 -8.26
CA ALA A 306 -15.43 -1.79 -8.95
C ALA A 306 -14.43 -2.82 -9.48
N GLY A 307 -14.46 -4.06 -8.99
CA GLY A 307 -13.62 -5.16 -9.47
C GLY A 307 -12.21 -5.12 -8.91
N GLN A 308 -11.29 -5.77 -9.62
CA GLN A 308 -9.88 -5.90 -9.21
C GLN A 308 -9.76 -6.62 -7.86
N ASP A 309 -9.20 -5.99 -6.85
CA ASP A 309 -9.12 -6.49 -5.48
C ASP A 309 -10.45 -6.22 -4.76
N SER A 310 -11.45 -6.98 -5.15
CA SER A 310 -12.85 -6.68 -4.85
C SER A 310 -13.32 -7.11 -3.45
N ASP A 311 -12.44 -7.61 -2.62
CA ASP A 311 -12.66 -7.89 -1.19
C ASP A 311 -11.89 -6.92 -0.29
N CYS A 312 -10.66 -6.56 -0.63
CA CYS A 312 -9.88 -5.58 0.12
C CYS A 312 -10.47 -4.16 -0.01
N ASN A 313 -10.98 -3.78 -1.20
CA ASN A 313 -11.59 -2.46 -1.39
C ASN A 313 -12.80 -2.23 -0.48
N PRO A 314 -13.81 -3.15 -0.40
CA PRO A 314 -14.88 -3.01 0.56
C PRO A 314 -14.44 -3.22 2.02
N ALA A 315 -13.35 -3.98 2.30
CA ALA A 315 -12.78 -4.11 3.63
C ALA A 315 -12.38 -2.74 4.19
N SER A 316 -11.52 -2.00 3.49
CA SER A 316 -11.09 -0.66 3.91
C SER A 316 -12.25 0.35 3.91
N ALA A 317 -13.11 0.37 2.87
CA ALA A 317 -14.23 1.31 2.80
C ALA A 317 -15.25 1.10 3.93
N ALA A 318 -15.66 -0.15 4.16
CA ALA A 318 -16.60 -0.48 5.24
C ALA A 318 -15.96 -0.37 6.62
N GLY A 319 -14.65 -0.57 6.74
CA GLY A 319 -13.90 -0.33 7.96
C GLY A 319 -13.93 1.15 8.37
N VAL A 320 -13.62 2.06 7.44
CA VAL A 320 -13.73 3.52 7.66
C VAL A 320 -15.15 3.90 8.06
N LEU A 321 -16.16 3.42 7.32
CA LEU A 321 -17.57 3.68 7.63
C LEU A 321 -17.98 3.07 8.97
N GLY A 322 -17.43 1.91 9.33
CA GLY A 322 -17.64 1.28 10.64
C GLY A 322 -17.16 2.16 11.80
N VAL A 323 -16.04 2.89 11.64
CA VAL A 323 -15.60 3.89 12.62
C VAL A 323 -16.57 5.08 12.68
N VAL A 324 -17.07 5.54 11.53
CA VAL A 324 -18.08 6.62 11.50
C VAL A 324 -19.28 6.24 12.35
N LEU A 325 -19.86 5.06 12.08
CA LEU A 325 -21.08 4.58 12.72
C LEU A 325 -20.87 4.18 14.18
N GLY A 326 -19.74 3.54 14.50
CA GLY A 326 -19.58 2.72 15.70
C GLY A 326 -20.28 1.35 15.52
N TYR A 327 -19.79 0.33 16.19
CA TYR A 327 -20.29 -1.06 16.09
C TYR A 327 -21.79 -1.18 16.35
N LYS A 328 -22.29 -0.47 17.38
CA LYS A 328 -23.71 -0.52 17.76
C LYS A 328 -24.64 -0.05 16.66
N ALA A 329 -24.23 0.95 15.87
CA ALA A 329 -25.05 1.53 14.81
C ALA A 329 -24.85 0.88 13.42
N ILE A 330 -23.92 -0.06 13.26
CA ILE A 330 -23.87 -0.90 12.04
C ILE A 330 -25.21 -1.65 11.94
N PRO A 331 -25.91 -1.61 10.78
CA PRO A 331 -27.18 -2.31 10.62
C PRO A 331 -27.05 -3.82 10.91
N GLU A 332 -28.06 -4.38 11.59
CA GLU A 332 -28.00 -5.76 12.07
C GLU A 332 -27.79 -6.78 10.95
N GLU A 333 -28.36 -6.53 9.78
CA GLU A 333 -28.19 -7.39 8.61
C GLU A 333 -26.72 -7.60 8.22
N TRP A 334 -25.84 -6.60 8.44
CA TRP A 334 -24.42 -6.67 8.09
C TRP A 334 -23.56 -7.30 9.19
N LYS A 335 -23.85 -7.01 10.48
CA LYS A 335 -23.04 -7.48 11.60
C LYS A 335 -23.46 -8.83 12.19
N GLN A 336 -24.58 -9.39 11.70
CA GLN A 336 -24.99 -10.73 12.13
C GLN A 336 -23.88 -11.76 11.92
N GLY A 337 -23.62 -12.57 12.93
CA GLY A 337 -22.54 -13.56 12.92
C GLY A 337 -21.23 -13.09 13.55
N ILE A 338 -20.95 -11.77 13.62
CA ILE A 338 -19.72 -11.24 14.22
C ILE A 338 -19.60 -11.62 15.68
N ASP A 339 -20.66 -11.42 16.48
CA ASP A 339 -20.62 -11.72 17.91
C ASP A 339 -20.43 -13.22 18.19
N ALA A 340 -20.87 -14.09 17.27
CA ALA A 340 -20.67 -15.53 17.40
C ALA A 340 -19.20 -15.94 17.27
N ILE A 341 -18.38 -15.20 16.50
CA ILE A 341 -16.96 -15.46 16.29
C ILE A 341 -16.05 -14.49 17.04
N ALA A 342 -16.60 -13.56 17.81
CA ALA A 342 -15.83 -12.49 18.46
C ALA A 342 -14.76 -12.99 19.45
N ASN A 343 -14.84 -14.25 19.89
CA ASN A 343 -13.86 -14.92 20.74
C ASN A 343 -13.06 -16.00 19.98
N GLU A 344 -13.25 -16.15 18.67
CA GLU A 344 -12.40 -17.00 17.84
C GLU A 344 -11.12 -16.23 17.48
N LYS A 345 -9.97 -16.93 17.48
CA LYS A 345 -8.69 -16.31 17.12
C LYS A 345 -8.59 -16.16 15.62
N PHE A 346 -8.15 -15.00 15.17
CA PHE A 346 -7.73 -14.82 13.79
C PHE A 346 -6.50 -15.69 13.48
N ALA A 347 -6.48 -16.25 12.27
CA ALA A 347 -5.41 -17.12 11.83
C ALA A 347 -4.04 -16.44 12.05
N PHE A 348 -3.05 -17.20 12.43
CA PHE A 348 -1.66 -16.76 12.63
C PHE A 348 -1.45 -15.65 13.66
N THR A 349 -2.47 -15.25 14.41
CA THR A 349 -2.40 -14.19 15.41
C THR A 349 -2.70 -14.71 16.83
N ASN A 350 -2.46 -13.86 17.82
CA ASN A 350 -2.88 -14.11 19.19
C ASN A 350 -4.23 -13.45 19.53
N TYR A 351 -4.82 -12.73 18.58
CA TYR A 351 -6.00 -11.90 18.81
C TYR A 351 -7.30 -12.60 18.42
N THR A 352 -8.31 -12.37 19.23
CA THR A 352 -9.73 -12.42 18.89
C THR A 352 -10.19 -10.99 18.58
N LEU A 353 -11.41 -10.81 18.04
CA LEU A 353 -11.97 -9.47 17.85
C LEU A 353 -11.99 -8.66 19.15
N ASN A 354 -12.38 -9.28 20.28
CA ASN A 354 -12.43 -8.60 21.56
C ASN A 354 -11.03 -8.17 22.05
N GLU A 355 -10.02 -8.99 21.82
CA GLU A 355 -8.63 -8.69 22.22
C GLU A 355 -8.02 -7.60 21.36
N ILE A 356 -8.20 -7.63 20.01
CA ILE A 356 -7.64 -6.59 19.14
C ILE A 356 -8.32 -5.23 19.35
N VAL A 357 -9.62 -5.20 19.61
CA VAL A 357 -10.36 -3.97 19.98
C VAL A 357 -9.77 -3.37 21.26
N THR A 358 -9.59 -4.20 22.31
CA THR A 358 -9.00 -3.76 23.57
C THR A 358 -7.56 -3.27 23.39
N SER A 359 -6.76 -3.95 22.58
CA SER A 359 -5.38 -3.55 22.31
C SER A 359 -5.33 -2.25 21.48
N SER A 360 -6.20 -2.10 20.48
CA SER A 360 -6.30 -0.86 19.69
C SER A 360 -6.70 0.33 20.55
N GLU A 361 -7.64 0.17 21.48
CA GLU A 361 -8.02 1.21 22.43
C GLU A 361 -6.84 1.63 23.32
N LYS A 362 -6.10 0.67 23.87
CA LYS A 362 -4.90 0.95 24.69
C LYS A 362 -3.86 1.74 23.88
N ARG A 363 -3.60 1.34 22.63
CA ARG A 363 -2.67 2.05 21.75
C ARG A 363 -3.16 3.46 21.42
N ALA A 364 -4.46 3.65 21.18
CA ALA A 364 -5.04 4.97 20.94
C ALA A 364 -4.89 5.91 22.14
N ILE A 365 -5.17 5.43 23.34
CA ILE A 365 -4.97 6.19 24.58
C ILE A 365 -3.48 6.52 24.78
N ALA A 366 -2.60 5.55 24.56
CA ALA A 366 -1.16 5.74 24.71
C ALA A 366 -0.62 6.75 23.68
N MET A 367 -1.06 6.68 22.42
CA MET A 367 -0.66 7.62 21.37
C MET A 367 -1.16 9.04 21.67
N ALA A 368 -2.43 9.21 22.02
CA ALA A 368 -2.97 10.50 22.40
C ALA A 368 -2.19 11.10 23.60
N THR A 369 -1.91 10.29 24.63
CA THR A 369 -1.14 10.71 25.81
C THR A 369 0.29 11.12 25.44
N LYS A 370 0.97 10.33 24.60
CA LYS A 370 2.33 10.64 24.10
C LYS A 370 2.40 11.98 23.39
N LEU A 371 1.32 12.36 22.71
CA LEU A 371 1.21 13.60 21.95
C LEU A 371 0.63 14.78 22.77
N GLY A 372 0.46 14.61 24.08
CA GLY A 372 0.03 15.66 24.98
C GLY A 372 -1.47 15.65 25.35
N GLY A 373 -2.21 14.67 24.87
CA GLY A 373 -3.58 14.38 25.28
C GLY A 373 -3.65 13.86 26.72
N LYS A 374 -4.86 13.77 27.27
CA LYS A 374 -5.08 13.36 28.67
C LYS A 374 -6.34 12.53 28.81
N GLN A 375 -6.24 11.45 29.54
CA GLN A 375 -7.42 10.74 30.04
C GLN A 375 -7.92 11.37 31.33
N LYS A 376 -9.21 11.68 31.40
CA LYS A 376 -9.88 12.24 32.59
C LYS A 376 -11.16 11.44 32.85
N GLY A 377 -11.10 10.56 33.82
CA GLY A 377 -12.22 9.64 34.07
C GLY A 377 -12.53 8.76 32.87
N ASN A 378 -13.76 8.82 32.38
CA ASN A 378 -14.21 8.08 31.19
C ASN A 378 -14.05 8.87 29.88
N GLU A 379 -13.23 9.90 29.85
CA GLU A 379 -13.01 10.72 28.67
C GLU A 379 -11.53 10.78 28.28
N LEU A 380 -11.26 10.77 26.97
CA LEU A 380 -9.93 10.98 26.39
C LEU A 380 -9.91 12.31 25.64
N GLU A 381 -9.05 13.22 26.08
CA GLU A 381 -8.70 14.45 25.36
C GLU A 381 -7.62 14.12 24.33
N ILE A 382 -7.92 14.31 23.04
CA ILE A 382 -7.06 13.96 21.91
C ILE A 382 -6.56 15.25 21.27
N PRO A 383 -5.22 15.43 21.09
CA PRO A 383 -4.66 16.53 20.30
C PRO A 383 -4.96 16.31 18.83
N ILE A 384 -5.72 17.21 18.22
CA ILE A 384 -6.04 17.13 16.78
C ILE A 384 -4.86 17.62 15.97
N GLN A 385 -4.46 16.83 14.99
CA GLN A 385 -3.36 17.16 14.08
C GLN A 385 -3.87 17.46 12.66
N GLU A 386 -3.08 18.22 11.93
CA GLU A 386 -3.16 18.32 10.48
C GLU A 386 -2.08 17.40 9.89
N ALA A 387 -2.42 16.65 8.86
CA ALA A 387 -1.46 15.84 8.13
C ALA A 387 -0.44 16.75 7.41
N LYS A 388 0.82 16.36 7.47
CA LYS A 388 1.89 16.98 6.67
C LYS A 388 2.40 15.91 5.73
N PRO A 389 2.08 16.00 4.43
CA PRO A 389 2.55 15.03 3.46
C PRO A 389 4.07 14.86 3.53
N MET A 390 4.52 13.63 3.59
CA MET A 390 5.94 13.29 3.64
C MET A 390 6.45 13.14 2.20
N ALA A 391 7.56 13.81 1.87
CA ALA A 391 8.23 13.56 0.61
C ALA A 391 8.87 12.17 0.67
N ILE A 392 8.38 11.27 -0.19
CA ILE A 392 8.93 9.93 -0.36
C ILE A 392 9.37 9.74 -1.81
N GLU A 393 10.32 8.84 -2.02
CA GLU A 393 10.74 8.48 -3.38
C GLU A 393 9.61 7.72 -4.09
N MET A 394 9.32 8.11 -5.33
CA MET A 394 8.25 7.53 -6.13
C MET A 394 8.82 6.61 -7.22
N TRP A 395 8.02 5.64 -7.68
CA TRP A 395 8.42 4.71 -8.73
C TRP A 395 8.84 5.41 -10.04
N ASN A 396 8.30 6.57 -10.33
CA ASN A 396 8.61 7.36 -11.54
C ASN A 396 10.11 7.57 -11.77
N ASN A 397 10.92 7.51 -10.73
CA ASN A 397 12.39 7.60 -10.81
C ASN A 397 13.03 6.40 -11.51
N TYR A 398 12.32 5.27 -11.60
CA TYR A 398 12.81 4.00 -12.17
C TYR A 398 12.35 3.75 -13.60
N GLY A 399 11.55 4.66 -14.18
CA GLY A 399 11.00 4.55 -15.54
C GLY A 399 9.71 3.74 -15.59
N LYS A 400 9.16 3.61 -16.81
CA LYS A 400 7.89 2.93 -17.09
C LYS A 400 8.11 1.66 -17.90
N PRO A 401 7.24 0.64 -17.76
CA PRO A 401 7.24 -0.51 -18.66
C PRO A 401 7.06 -0.04 -20.11
N ALA A 402 7.97 -0.45 -20.97
CA ALA A 402 7.98 -0.05 -22.38
C ALA A 402 7.81 -1.24 -23.32
N GLU A 403 8.21 -2.42 -22.89
CA GLU A 403 8.10 -3.66 -23.68
C GLU A 403 8.04 -4.88 -22.75
N ARG A 404 7.19 -5.86 -23.10
CA ARG A 404 7.18 -7.18 -22.48
C ARG A 404 7.50 -8.24 -23.51
N VAL A 405 8.62 -8.96 -23.32
CA VAL A 405 9.16 -9.93 -24.29
C VAL A 405 8.98 -11.33 -23.72
N SER A 406 8.06 -12.09 -24.28
CA SER A 406 7.87 -13.49 -23.89
C SER A 406 9.14 -14.31 -24.17
N VAL A 407 9.43 -15.29 -23.31
CA VAL A 407 10.52 -16.28 -23.55
C VAL A 407 10.36 -17.10 -24.82
N LYS A 408 9.22 -17.01 -25.51
CA LYS A 408 8.97 -17.62 -26.84
C LYS A 408 9.32 -16.69 -27.99
N ASP A 409 9.66 -15.44 -27.73
CA ASP A 409 10.08 -14.47 -28.74
C ASP A 409 11.39 -14.94 -29.40
N PRO A 410 11.54 -14.87 -30.74
CA PRO A 410 12.73 -15.34 -31.45
C PRO A 410 14.03 -14.58 -31.12
N ARG A 411 13.95 -13.45 -30.44
CA ARG A 411 15.14 -12.73 -29.94
C ARG A 411 15.87 -13.49 -28.82
N TRP A 412 15.19 -14.42 -28.15
CA TRP A 412 15.85 -15.27 -27.16
C TRP A 412 16.72 -16.33 -27.82
N SER A 413 17.93 -16.48 -27.35
CA SER A 413 18.85 -17.55 -27.73
C SER A 413 19.01 -18.54 -26.57
N TYR A 414 18.88 -19.82 -26.86
CA TYR A 414 18.96 -20.89 -25.87
C TYR A 414 20.07 -21.89 -26.18
N THR A 415 20.78 -22.36 -25.12
CA THR A 415 21.68 -23.51 -25.20
C THR A 415 21.30 -24.52 -24.12
N GLY A 416 21.63 -25.78 -24.36
CA GLY A 416 21.26 -26.89 -23.43
C GLY A 416 19.77 -27.26 -23.55
N LYS A 417 19.28 -27.99 -22.55
CA LYS A 417 17.92 -28.55 -22.56
C LYS A 417 16.96 -27.62 -21.78
N TRP A 418 15.88 -27.23 -22.45
CA TRP A 418 14.78 -26.48 -21.88
C TRP A 418 13.46 -27.16 -22.21
N THR A 419 12.51 -27.16 -21.26
CA THR A 419 11.13 -27.61 -21.54
C THR A 419 10.39 -26.62 -22.43
N GLY A 420 9.17 -26.98 -22.88
CA GLY A 420 8.30 -26.06 -23.63
C GLY A 420 7.97 -24.79 -22.87
N ASP A 421 7.85 -24.89 -21.55
CA ASP A 421 7.56 -23.76 -20.64
C ASP A 421 8.83 -23.02 -20.17
N LYS A 422 9.96 -23.29 -20.83
CA LYS A 422 11.25 -22.67 -20.52
C LYS A 422 11.72 -22.88 -19.07
N MET A 423 11.50 -24.07 -18.54
CA MET A 423 12.11 -24.58 -17.32
C MET A 423 13.38 -25.36 -17.69
N SER A 424 14.43 -25.20 -16.91
CA SER A 424 15.63 -26.03 -16.97
C SER A 424 16.17 -26.30 -15.57
N ASP A 425 16.71 -27.50 -15.38
CA ASP A 425 17.51 -27.96 -14.25
C ASP A 425 18.92 -28.41 -14.68
N GLN A 426 19.17 -28.34 -16.00
CA GLN A 426 20.43 -28.79 -16.58
C GLN A 426 21.54 -27.78 -16.33
N LYS A 427 22.62 -28.23 -15.70
CA LYS A 427 23.85 -27.46 -15.52
C LYS A 427 24.35 -26.92 -16.88
N ASP A 428 24.78 -25.65 -16.88
CA ASP A 428 25.32 -24.91 -18.03
C ASP A 428 24.29 -24.65 -19.17
N ALA A 429 23.02 -25.05 -19.03
CA ALA A 429 21.98 -24.57 -19.91
C ALA A 429 21.85 -23.04 -19.78
N SER A 430 21.72 -22.34 -20.90
CA SER A 430 21.63 -20.88 -20.85
C SER A 430 20.54 -20.29 -21.75
N ALA A 431 20.04 -19.13 -21.36
CA ALA A 431 19.14 -18.30 -22.13
C ALA A 431 19.70 -16.87 -22.20
N SER A 432 19.64 -16.21 -23.35
CA SER A 432 20.09 -14.81 -23.45
C SER A 432 19.24 -14.01 -24.41
N ILE A 433 19.13 -12.69 -24.12
CA ILE A 433 18.41 -11.72 -24.94
C ILE A 433 19.12 -10.36 -24.87
N GLU A 434 19.05 -9.59 -25.97
CA GLU A 434 19.42 -8.18 -26.02
C GLU A 434 18.16 -7.32 -26.00
N PHE A 435 18.21 -6.20 -25.29
CA PHE A 435 17.12 -5.22 -25.20
C PHE A 435 17.67 -3.80 -25.15
N GLU A 436 16.82 -2.81 -25.33
CA GLU A 436 17.17 -1.39 -25.24
C GLU A 436 16.28 -0.71 -24.20
N GLY A 437 16.88 -0.16 -23.13
CA GLY A 437 16.14 0.42 -22.01
C GLY A 437 17.03 1.02 -20.94
N THR A 438 16.39 1.39 -19.80
CA THR A 438 17.04 1.91 -18.59
C THR A 438 16.84 0.99 -17.39
N GLY A 439 16.16 -0.11 -17.61
CA GLY A 439 15.90 -1.13 -16.59
C GLY A 439 15.17 -2.33 -17.15
N PHE A 440 15.10 -3.41 -16.37
CA PHE A 440 14.37 -4.61 -16.75
C PHE A 440 13.97 -5.44 -15.53
N ILE A 441 12.96 -6.28 -15.72
CA ILE A 441 12.61 -7.40 -14.85
C ILE A 441 12.72 -8.69 -15.64
N LEU A 442 13.50 -9.64 -15.15
CA LEU A 442 13.51 -11.02 -15.61
C LEU A 442 12.40 -11.78 -14.87
N VAL A 443 11.27 -11.92 -15.50
CA VAL A 443 10.08 -12.56 -14.93
C VAL A 443 10.20 -14.06 -15.06
N GLY A 444 9.87 -14.77 -13.99
CA GLY A 444 9.89 -16.21 -13.98
C GLY A 444 8.89 -16.80 -12.99
N MET A 445 9.29 -17.92 -12.42
CA MET A 445 8.49 -18.66 -11.47
C MET A 445 9.29 -18.91 -10.20
N TYR A 446 8.73 -18.57 -9.04
CA TYR A 446 9.23 -19.09 -7.78
C TYR A 446 8.67 -20.49 -7.57
N HIS A 447 9.55 -21.45 -7.47
CA HIS A 447 9.23 -22.83 -7.16
C HIS A 447 9.10 -23.04 -5.65
N LYS A 448 8.31 -24.02 -5.24
CA LYS A 448 8.29 -24.43 -3.83
C LYS A 448 9.69 -24.81 -3.35
N MET A 449 9.92 -24.68 -2.04
CA MET A 449 11.24 -24.92 -1.44
C MET A 449 11.91 -26.24 -1.88
N SER A 450 11.15 -27.33 -2.02
CA SER A 450 11.71 -28.64 -2.38
C SER A 450 12.17 -28.78 -3.83
N GLU A 451 11.85 -27.83 -4.71
CA GLU A 451 12.09 -27.91 -6.15
C GLU A 451 13.00 -26.80 -6.69
N ALA A 452 13.27 -25.78 -5.89
CA ALA A 452 13.95 -24.56 -6.31
C ALA A 452 15.42 -24.81 -6.70
N GLY A 453 15.83 -24.19 -7.79
CA GLY A 453 17.18 -24.22 -8.30
C GLY A 453 17.88 -22.86 -8.22
N THR A 454 19.14 -22.86 -8.64
CA THR A 454 19.98 -21.66 -8.71
C THR A 454 20.48 -21.40 -10.12
N ALA A 455 20.65 -20.11 -10.45
CA ALA A 455 21.21 -19.67 -11.73
C ALA A 455 22.13 -18.45 -11.52
N GLU A 456 23.02 -18.25 -12.46
CA GLU A 456 23.77 -16.99 -12.61
C GLU A 456 23.10 -16.10 -13.63
N VAL A 457 22.91 -14.82 -13.29
CA VAL A 457 22.45 -13.80 -14.22
C VAL A 457 23.61 -12.87 -14.53
N TYR A 458 23.96 -12.78 -15.80
CA TYR A 458 24.96 -11.87 -16.35
C TYR A 458 24.23 -10.69 -16.99
N LEU A 459 24.65 -9.49 -16.66
CA LEU A 459 24.21 -8.24 -17.29
C LEU A 459 25.41 -7.59 -17.96
N ASP A 460 25.40 -7.53 -19.27
CA ASP A 460 26.52 -7.04 -20.07
C ASP A 460 27.83 -7.75 -19.70
N ASP A 461 28.90 -6.99 -19.49
CA ASP A 461 30.21 -7.50 -19.08
C ASP A 461 30.40 -7.50 -17.55
N GLN A 462 29.32 -7.29 -16.75
CA GLN A 462 29.41 -7.29 -15.29
C GLN A 462 29.59 -8.71 -14.74
N PRO A 463 30.21 -8.84 -13.54
CA PRO A 463 30.24 -10.12 -12.83
C PRO A 463 28.83 -10.66 -12.59
N PRO A 464 28.64 -11.99 -12.68
CA PRO A 464 27.32 -12.57 -12.51
C PRO A 464 26.81 -12.44 -11.06
N LEU A 465 25.50 -12.32 -10.94
CA LEU A 465 24.81 -12.49 -9.67
C LEU A 465 24.17 -13.88 -9.63
N VAL A 466 24.35 -14.58 -8.52
CA VAL A 466 23.65 -15.84 -8.26
C VAL A 466 22.26 -15.53 -7.74
N ILE A 467 21.25 -16.09 -8.39
CA ILE A 467 19.85 -16.02 -7.98
C ILE A 467 19.33 -17.41 -7.61
N ASP A 468 18.25 -17.43 -6.86
CA ASP A 468 17.45 -18.64 -6.59
C ASP A 468 16.01 -18.44 -7.07
N SER A 469 15.35 -19.56 -7.35
CA SER A 469 13.96 -19.62 -7.77
C SER A 469 13.00 -20.04 -6.65
N SER A 470 13.38 -19.94 -5.37
CA SER A 470 12.54 -20.37 -4.26
C SER A 470 11.44 -19.37 -3.94
N SER A 471 10.22 -19.85 -3.68
CA SER A 471 9.16 -19.03 -3.08
C SER A 471 9.36 -18.81 -1.58
N ASP A 472 10.29 -19.52 -0.93
CA ASP A 472 10.41 -19.67 0.53
C ASP A 472 9.15 -20.28 1.21
N GLU A 473 8.29 -20.89 0.41
CA GLU A 473 7.02 -21.53 0.81
C GLU A 473 6.85 -22.88 0.10
N ASP A 474 5.84 -23.64 0.52
CA ASP A 474 5.47 -24.90 -0.15
C ASP A 474 4.54 -24.70 -1.36
N ASP A 475 4.25 -23.42 -1.70
CA ASP A 475 3.39 -23.04 -2.81
C ASP A 475 4.19 -22.29 -3.89
N PRO A 476 4.14 -22.70 -5.16
CA PRO A 476 4.84 -22.02 -6.24
C PRO A 476 4.11 -20.72 -6.61
N LYS A 477 4.86 -19.68 -6.96
CA LYS A 477 4.33 -18.39 -7.42
C LYS A 477 4.79 -18.10 -8.85
N GLY A 478 3.86 -17.73 -9.71
CA GLY A 478 4.14 -17.37 -11.09
C GLY A 478 4.10 -15.86 -11.31
N GLY A 479 4.85 -15.38 -12.31
CA GLY A 479 4.87 -13.96 -12.63
C GLY A 479 5.80 -13.13 -11.73
N GLU A 480 6.72 -13.78 -11.04
CA GLU A 480 7.63 -13.18 -10.07
C GLU A 480 8.95 -12.72 -10.70
N SER A 481 9.60 -11.75 -10.06
CA SER A 481 10.91 -11.27 -10.45
C SER A 481 12.02 -12.19 -9.97
N LEU A 482 12.62 -12.94 -10.88
CA LEU A 482 13.84 -13.68 -10.57
C LEU A 482 15.04 -12.73 -10.40
N TYR A 483 15.08 -11.66 -11.17
CA TYR A 483 16.08 -10.59 -11.09
C TYR A 483 15.57 -9.33 -11.76
N HIS A 484 15.95 -8.17 -11.23
CA HIS A 484 15.61 -6.88 -11.82
C HIS A 484 16.68 -5.82 -11.58
N ARG A 485 16.71 -4.83 -12.46
CA ARG A 485 17.54 -3.62 -12.37
C ARG A 485 16.79 -2.45 -12.99
N PHE A 486 16.81 -1.28 -12.34
CA PHE A 486 16.14 -0.06 -12.82
C PHE A 486 17.08 1.14 -12.90
N ASP A 487 18.38 0.89 -12.78
CA ASP A 487 19.45 1.90 -12.71
C ASP A 487 20.47 1.75 -13.86
N LEU A 488 20.01 1.28 -15.02
CA LEU A 488 20.87 1.15 -16.18
C LEU A 488 20.98 2.48 -16.92
N GLU A 489 22.16 2.72 -17.56
CA GLU A 489 22.29 3.80 -18.51
C GLU A 489 21.41 3.56 -19.74
N PRO A 490 20.83 4.62 -20.36
CA PRO A 490 20.03 4.43 -21.58
C PRO A 490 20.86 3.78 -22.70
N GLY A 491 20.40 2.65 -23.23
CA GLY A 491 21.14 1.97 -24.30
C GLY A 491 20.77 0.51 -24.47
N LYS A 492 21.60 -0.17 -25.26
CA LYS A 492 21.49 -1.62 -25.50
C LYS A 492 22.18 -2.40 -24.40
N HIS A 493 21.48 -3.38 -23.88
CA HIS A 493 21.94 -4.26 -22.83
C HIS A 493 21.72 -5.71 -23.21
N LYS A 494 22.47 -6.62 -22.58
CA LYS A 494 22.36 -8.06 -22.77
C LYS A 494 22.20 -8.74 -21.42
N VAL A 495 21.12 -9.50 -21.28
CA VAL A 495 20.92 -10.40 -20.13
C VAL A 495 21.19 -11.83 -20.58
N ARG A 496 21.96 -12.58 -19.78
CA ARG A 496 22.19 -14.00 -19.95
C ARG A 496 22.01 -14.72 -18.64
N VAL A 497 21.17 -15.75 -18.62
CA VAL A 497 20.91 -16.63 -17.50
C VAL A 497 21.63 -17.95 -17.73
N VAL A 498 22.39 -18.44 -16.76
CA VAL A 498 23.10 -19.73 -16.81
C VAL A 498 22.64 -20.58 -15.64
N ILE A 499 22.05 -21.72 -15.94
CA ILE A 499 21.54 -22.65 -14.92
C ILE A 499 22.71 -23.36 -14.26
N LEU A 500 22.77 -23.32 -12.93
CA LEU A 500 23.85 -23.95 -12.17
C LEU A 500 23.64 -25.47 -11.98
N GLY A 501 22.41 -25.98 -12.19
CA GLY A 501 22.03 -27.34 -11.91
C GLY A 501 22.22 -27.69 -10.43
N LYS A 502 22.13 -26.71 -9.57
CA LYS A 502 22.27 -26.85 -8.11
C LYS A 502 20.96 -26.53 -7.43
N PRO A 503 20.48 -27.43 -6.56
CA PRO A 503 19.36 -27.15 -5.68
C PRO A 503 19.64 -25.92 -4.80
N TYR A 504 18.59 -25.17 -4.49
CA TYR A 504 18.67 -24.09 -3.52
C TYR A 504 18.48 -24.66 -2.10
N LEU A 505 19.44 -24.41 -1.22
CA LEU A 505 19.45 -24.94 0.16
C LEU A 505 19.22 -26.46 0.20
N GLU A 506 18.15 -26.92 0.85
CA GLU A 506 17.78 -28.33 1.04
C GLU A 506 16.82 -28.86 -0.05
N ALA A 507 16.64 -28.12 -1.16
CA ALA A 507 15.80 -28.58 -2.26
C ALA A 507 16.29 -29.92 -2.83
N LYS A 508 15.37 -30.71 -3.37
CA LYS A 508 15.68 -32.01 -4.00
C LYS A 508 15.87 -31.88 -5.51
N GLU A 509 15.35 -30.83 -6.07
CA GLU A 509 15.41 -30.50 -7.49
C GLU A 509 16.12 -29.15 -7.69
N ALA A 510 16.39 -28.76 -8.94
CA ALA A 510 17.14 -27.54 -9.26
C ALA A 510 16.43 -26.74 -10.36
N LYS A 511 15.10 -26.66 -10.29
CA LYS A 511 14.27 -26.02 -11.32
C LYS A 511 14.45 -24.51 -11.35
N VAL A 512 14.62 -23.95 -12.55
CA VAL A 512 14.54 -22.51 -12.82
C VAL A 512 13.66 -22.33 -14.06
N THR A 513 12.61 -21.52 -13.95
CA THR A 513 11.66 -21.26 -15.05
C THR A 513 11.65 -19.79 -15.41
N LEU A 514 11.88 -19.48 -16.67
CA LEU A 514 11.78 -18.14 -17.24
C LEU A 514 10.40 -17.96 -17.91
N ARG A 515 9.85 -16.72 -17.90
CA ARG A 515 8.57 -16.40 -18.55
C ARG A 515 8.67 -15.22 -19.51
N ASP A 516 9.14 -14.07 -19.02
CA ASP A 516 9.20 -12.84 -19.81
C ASP A 516 10.42 -12.00 -19.41
N LEU A 517 10.76 -11.04 -20.26
CA LEU A 517 11.57 -9.88 -19.91
C LEU A 517 10.68 -8.65 -20.03
N VAL A 518 10.50 -7.91 -18.94
CA VAL A 518 9.86 -6.58 -18.97
C VAL A 518 10.96 -5.53 -19.05
N VAL A 519 10.92 -4.67 -20.05
CA VAL A 519 11.89 -3.60 -20.27
C VAL A 519 11.30 -2.27 -19.84
N PHE A 520 12.09 -1.48 -19.12
CA PHE A 520 11.72 -0.15 -18.63
C PHE A 520 12.49 0.94 -19.37
N ARG A 521 11.83 2.10 -19.57
CA ARG A 521 12.44 3.31 -20.12
C ARG A 521 12.08 4.53 -19.29
N LYS A 522 13.08 5.38 -19.05
CA LYS A 522 12.92 6.73 -18.45
C LYS A 522 12.59 7.75 -19.51
#